data_43adb7e70740c0adf335732de34f2720
#
_entry.id   43adb7e70740c0adf335732de34f2720
#
_cell.length_a   1.000
_cell.length_b   1.000
_cell.length_c   1.000
_cell.angle_alpha   90.00
_cell.angle_beta   90.00
_cell.angle_gamma   90.00
#
_symmetry.space_group_name_H-M   'P 1'
#
loop_
_entity.id
_entity.type
_entity.pdbx_description
1 polymer ?
#
loop_
_entity_poly.entity_id
_entity_poly.type
_entity_poly.pdbx_seq_one_letter_code
_entity_poly.pdbx_strand_id
1 'polypeptide(L)'
;MNGLLQLKGRFEKRGNEGMGPVTLPAHKKVTSEHIEKLIVQLSKVKAYWSDKDDIAGMIVSVHYIRVVAKSNRLKILLADAGKKPVDSIRGAKFVTGKDNQGKTIHKHVFTHYVQASAIDKAINNLQIVKEIVDADYNGCITAEDIEKLGKEKKYLHAEKIARTNFVNVIVDCHFVEKFDVDEAKESITEESIITIYKTDIETRELLSRFGIDVAESKIIGGTTMLLTPPQARLLYDKAPYLIAMSITDFSKISLEDGLLETVEFEEDDGIIPPPGNEPIVGVIDTQFNEKVYFHKWVDYRPMLPEDILEPEDYKHGTAVSSIIVDGPRGNSGLDDGCGRFRVRHFGVSKQSGFSSFAILREIRNIVENNQDIKVWNLSLGAKNEIRENYISPEAAELDRIQSEYDVIFVISGTNTPDGMKHSDMKVGAPADSLNSLVVNAVDMSGKSASYSRRGPVLSFFHKPDICYYGGDGTKAEEKIAVCADELGLYIYREHHLRLHGLQEN
;
A
#
# COMPACT_ATOMS: atom_id res chain seq x y z
N MET A 1 2.74 -1.31 -36.19
CA MET A 1 3.43 -2.29 -35.29
C MET A 1 4.43 -1.51 -34.48
N ASN A 2 4.12 -1.26 -33.21
CA ASN A 2 5.01 -0.53 -32.32
C ASN A 2 6.29 -1.32 -32.13
N GLY A 3 7.45 -0.67 -32.34
CA GLY A 3 8.72 -1.27 -32.03
C GLY A 3 8.77 -1.59 -30.54
N LEU A 4 8.88 -2.87 -30.18
CA LEU A 4 9.14 -3.30 -28.80
C LEU A 4 10.35 -2.52 -28.29
N LEU A 5 10.21 -1.83 -27.18
CA LEU A 5 11.32 -1.25 -26.42
C LEU A 5 12.28 -2.39 -26.06
N GLN A 6 13.33 -2.57 -26.86
CA GLN A 6 14.41 -3.48 -26.51
C GLN A 6 15.33 -2.76 -25.55
N LEU A 7 15.37 -3.23 -24.30
CA LEU A 7 16.42 -2.83 -23.37
C LEU A 7 17.78 -3.20 -23.96
N LYS A 8 18.49 -2.18 -24.49
CA LYS A 8 19.87 -2.31 -24.94
C LYS A 8 20.81 -2.34 -23.75
N GLY A 9 20.80 -3.42 -22.98
CA GLY A 9 21.71 -3.61 -21.87
C GLY A 9 21.76 -5.08 -21.48
N ARG A 10 22.95 -5.62 -21.28
CA ARG A 10 23.11 -6.89 -20.56
C ARG A 10 23.02 -6.57 -19.08
N PHE A 11 22.00 -7.09 -18.41
CA PHE A 11 22.01 -7.17 -16.95
C PHE A 11 23.05 -8.23 -16.59
N GLU A 12 24.30 -7.82 -16.39
CA GLU A 12 25.26 -8.68 -15.76
C GLU A 12 24.78 -8.93 -14.33
N LYS A 13 24.46 -10.19 -14.04
CA LYS A 13 24.28 -10.63 -12.67
C LYS A 13 25.61 -10.34 -11.99
N ARG A 14 25.71 -9.25 -11.20
CA ARG A 14 26.86 -9.05 -10.32
C ARG A 14 27.04 -10.37 -9.58
N GLY A 15 28.20 -10.99 -9.76
CA GLY A 15 28.55 -12.22 -9.05
C GLY A 15 28.13 -12.03 -7.60
N ASN A 16 27.65 -13.07 -6.93
CA ASN A 16 27.43 -13.05 -5.49
C ASN A 16 28.78 -12.68 -4.85
N GLU A 17 29.07 -11.38 -4.71
CA GLU A 17 29.96 -10.94 -3.66
C GLU A 17 29.30 -11.45 -2.39
N GLY A 18 29.87 -12.50 -1.81
CA GLY A 18 29.34 -13.14 -0.62
C GLY A 18 29.04 -12.04 0.38
N MET A 19 27.85 -12.02 0.96
CA MET A 19 27.55 -11.08 2.03
C MET A 19 28.68 -11.19 3.05
N GLY A 20 29.39 -10.10 3.30
CA GLY A 20 30.46 -10.08 4.27
C GLY A 20 30.02 -10.64 5.62
N PRO A 21 30.94 -11.05 6.49
CA PRO A 21 30.60 -11.63 7.78
C PRO A 21 29.68 -10.69 8.56
N VAL A 22 28.69 -11.27 9.25
CA VAL A 22 27.82 -10.50 10.14
C VAL A 22 28.67 -9.87 11.23
N THR A 23 28.59 -8.56 11.37
CA THR A 23 29.41 -7.80 12.34
C THR A 23 28.63 -6.57 12.82
N LEU A 24 29.07 -5.96 13.93
CA LEU A 24 28.60 -4.65 14.36
C LEU A 24 29.11 -3.56 13.38
N PRO A 25 28.35 -2.49 13.16
CA PRO A 25 28.86 -1.31 12.47
C PRO A 25 30.06 -0.72 13.23
N ALA A 26 31.01 -0.16 12.49
CA ALA A 26 32.21 0.44 13.06
C ALA A 26 31.91 1.40 14.22
N HIS A 27 32.72 1.33 15.28
CA HIS A 27 32.60 2.15 16.50
C HIS A 27 31.29 1.99 17.27
N LYS A 28 30.50 0.91 17.00
CA LYS A 28 29.31 0.58 17.77
C LYS A 28 29.61 -0.47 18.84
N LYS A 29 28.78 -0.44 19.89
CA LYS A 29 28.90 -1.32 21.03
C LYS A 29 27.52 -1.80 21.51
N VAL A 30 27.51 -2.89 22.21
CA VAL A 30 26.33 -3.45 22.91
C VAL A 30 26.68 -3.62 24.38
N THR A 31 25.83 -3.13 25.27
CA THR A 31 26.05 -3.22 26.72
C THR A 31 25.19 -4.34 27.31
N SER A 32 25.69 -4.97 28.36
CA SER A 32 24.98 -5.96 29.16
C SER A 32 23.66 -5.41 29.71
N GLU A 33 23.63 -4.13 30.11
CA GLU A 33 22.41 -3.44 30.55
C GLU A 33 21.32 -3.42 29.45
N HIS A 34 21.72 -3.18 28.20
CA HIS A 34 20.77 -3.19 27.10
C HIS A 34 20.23 -4.61 26.82
N ILE A 35 21.11 -5.63 26.88
CA ILE A 35 20.71 -7.02 26.75
C ILE A 35 19.71 -7.40 27.86
N GLU A 36 19.97 -7.01 29.11
CA GLU A 36 19.06 -7.22 30.22
C GLU A 36 17.69 -6.58 30.00
N LYS A 37 17.66 -5.34 29.48
CA LYS A 37 16.39 -4.69 29.12
C LYS A 37 15.59 -5.50 28.10
N LEU A 38 16.25 -6.06 27.09
CA LEU A 38 15.59 -6.90 26.08
C LEU A 38 15.06 -8.21 26.69
N ILE A 39 15.80 -8.84 27.62
CA ILE A 39 15.34 -10.03 28.36
C ILE A 39 14.08 -9.73 29.15
N VAL A 40 14.08 -8.65 29.92
CA VAL A 40 12.94 -8.21 30.72
C VAL A 40 11.72 -7.93 29.84
N GLN A 41 11.92 -7.30 28.69
CA GLN A 41 10.84 -6.98 27.75
C GLN A 41 10.23 -8.25 27.14
N LEU A 42 11.05 -9.19 26.66
CA LEU A 42 10.54 -10.48 26.14
C LEU A 42 9.83 -11.30 27.24
N SER A 43 10.33 -11.25 28.46
CA SER A 43 9.67 -11.90 29.61
C SER A 43 8.29 -11.28 29.89
N LYS A 44 8.16 -9.96 29.77
CA LYS A 44 6.86 -9.26 29.86
C LYS A 44 5.93 -9.62 28.71
N VAL A 45 6.46 -9.70 27.49
CA VAL A 45 5.68 -10.17 26.32
C VAL A 45 5.16 -11.58 26.56
N LYS A 46 6.01 -12.50 27.06
CA LYS A 46 5.59 -13.85 27.39
C LYS A 46 4.51 -13.89 28.47
N ALA A 47 4.67 -13.08 29.53
CA ALA A 47 3.67 -12.97 30.60
C ALA A 47 2.35 -12.36 30.09
N TYR A 48 2.39 -11.39 29.19
CA TYR A 48 1.19 -10.82 28.56
C TYR A 48 0.36 -11.89 27.83
N TRP A 49 1.01 -12.88 27.24
CA TRP A 49 0.36 -13.97 26.49
C TRP A 49 -0.02 -15.18 27.34
N SER A 50 0.42 -15.28 28.60
CA SER A 50 0.19 -16.45 29.44
C SER A 50 -1.29 -16.75 29.70
N ASP A 51 -2.13 -15.70 29.70
CA ASP A 51 -3.56 -15.79 30.00
C ASP A 51 -4.45 -15.64 28.74
N LYS A 52 -3.85 -15.75 27.54
CA LYS A 52 -4.54 -15.54 26.25
C LYS A 52 -4.41 -16.80 25.40
N ASP A 53 -5.50 -17.56 25.32
CA ASP A 53 -5.57 -18.81 24.55
C ASP A 53 -6.27 -18.66 23.19
N ASP A 54 -6.63 -17.42 22.82
CA ASP A 54 -7.41 -17.16 21.62
C ASP A 54 -6.66 -17.45 20.32
N ILE A 55 -5.32 -17.34 20.35
CA ILE A 55 -4.43 -17.63 19.22
C ILE A 55 -3.31 -18.57 19.66
N ALA A 56 -2.87 -19.46 18.76
CA ALA A 56 -1.84 -20.46 19.05
C ALA A 56 -0.42 -19.88 19.17
N GLY A 57 -0.16 -18.72 18.60
CA GLY A 57 1.12 -18.02 18.63
C GLY A 57 1.03 -16.70 19.40
N MET A 58 2.14 -16.00 19.45
CA MET A 58 2.30 -14.73 20.16
C MET A 58 2.67 -13.63 19.19
N ILE A 59 2.00 -12.48 19.28
CA ILE A 59 2.33 -11.29 18.50
C ILE A 59 3.37 -10.48 19.28
N VAL A 60 4.48 -10.13 18.62
CA VAL A 60 5.59 -9.39 19.21
C VAL A 60 5.97 -8.24 18.28
N SER A 61 5.94 -7.02 18.78
CA SER A 61 6.41 -5.84 18.09
C SER A 61 7.89 -5.61 18.36
N VAL A 62 8.70 -5.63 17.31
CA VAL A 62 10.15 -5.39 17.35
C VAL A 62 10.42 -3.97 16.88
N HIS A 63 10.78 -3.09 17.81
CA HIS A 63 11.12 -1.71 17.54
C HIS A 63 12.62 -1.59 17.27
N TYR A 64 12.97 -1.04 16.11
CA TYR A 64 14.36 -0.82 15.73
C TYR A 64 14.81 0.60 16.06
N ILE A 65 16.11 0.77 16.30
CA ILE A 65 16.69 2.09 16.61
C ILE A 65 16.56 3.10 15.47
N ARG A 66 16.32 2.65 14.24
CA ARG A 66 16.18 3.45 13.01
C ARG A 66 15.50 2.63 11.91
N VAL A 67 15.34 3.21 10.73
CA VAL A 67 15.03 2.45 9.51
C VAL A 67 16.19 1.49 9.21
N VAL A 68 15.91 0.20 9.13
CA VAL A 68 16.93 -0.85 8.95
C VAL A 68 16.82 -1.50 7.57
N ALA A 69 17.95 -1.72 6.92
CA ALA A 69 18.04 -2.51 5.71
C ALA A 69 17.65 -3.98 5.97
N LYS A 70 17.26 -4.73 4.94
CA LYS A 70 16.92 -6.16 5.05
C LYS A 70 18.02 -6.97 5.76
N SER A 71 19.28 -6.64 5.51
CA SER A 71 20.45 -7.26 6.13
C SER A 71 20.58 -6.97 7.63
N ASN A 72 19.90 -5.98 8.18
CA ASN A 72 20.00 -5.54 9.57
C ASN A 72 18.73 -5.84 10.39
N ARG A 73 17.80 -6.63 9.83
CA ARG A 73 16.68 -7.21 10.57
C ARG A 73 17.16 -8.36 11.43
N LEU A 74 16.31 -8.87 12.31
CA LEU A 74 16.65 -9.99 13.18
C LEU A 74 17.34 -11.13 12.41
N LYS A 75 18.43 -11.65 12.98
CA LYS A 75 19.22 -12.77 12.45
C LYS A 75 18.79 -14.09 13.04
N ILE A 76 18.51 -14.09 14.36
CA ILE A 76 18.30 -15.32 15.11
C ILE A 76 17.19 -15.20 16.16
N LEU A 77 17.00 -14.00 16.77
CA LEU A 77 15.95 -13.81 17.77
C LEU A 77 14.57 -13.97 17.13
N LEU A 78 13.62 -14.53 17.84
CA LEU A 78 12.25 -14.80 17.40
C LEU A 78 12.14 -15.72 16.16
N ALA A 79 13.09 -16.62 15.96
CA ALA A 79 13.01 -17.64 14.91
C ALA A 79 12.32 -18.90 15.43
N ASP A 80 11.21 -19.28 14.83
CA ASP A 80 10.58 -20.59 15.04
C ASP A 80 11.51 -21.71 14.55
N ALA A 81 11.26 -22.93 15.03
CA ALA A 81 12.06 -24.09 14.65
C ALA A 81 12.06 -24.30 13.12
N GLY A 82 13.25 -24.35 12.53
CA GLY A 82 13.44 -24.54 11.09
C GLY A 82 13.10 -23.32 10.20
N LYS A 83 12.74 -22.18 10.79
CA LYS A 83 12.41 -20.94 10.06
C LYS A 83 13.41 -19.83 10.38
N LYS A 84 13.41 -18.78 9.53
CA LYS A 84 14.14 -17.54 9.77
C LYS A 84 13.22 -16.52 10.44
N PRO A 85 13.76 -15.55 11.20
CA PRO A 85 12.92 -14.51 11.83
C PRO A 85 12.05 -13.73 10.81
N VAL A 86 12.52 -13.57 9.58
CA VAL A 86 11.76 -12.88 8.51
C VAL A 86 10.46 -13.59 8.15
N ASP A 87 10.38 -14.90 8.32
CA ASP A 87 9.21 -15.71 7.95
C ASP A 87 8.03 -15.48 8.92
N SER A 88 8.30 -14.97 10.11
CA SER A 88 7.28 -14.66 11.14
C SER A 88 6.73 -13.24 11.06
N ILE A 89 7.25 -12.37 10.18
CA ILE A 89 6.77 -10.98 10.03
C ILE A 89 5.34 -11.01 9.49
N ARG A 90 4.42 -10.31 10.17
CA ARG A 90 3.02 -10.13 9.77
C ARG A 90 2.64 -8.69 9.50
N GLY A 91 3.45 -7.73 9.96
CA GLY A 91 3.21 -6.32 9.74
C GLY A 91 4.49 -5.50 9.85
N ALA A 92 4.46 -4.33 9.23
CA ALA A 92 5.53 -3.36 9.33
C ALA A 92 4.93 -1.95 9.40
N LYS A 93 5.44 -1.13 10.29
CA LYS A 93 5.05 0.28 10.40
C LYS A 93 6.26 1.15 10.70
N PHE A 94 6.08 2.45 10.48
CA PHE A 94 7.05 3.46 10.87
C PHE A 94 6.54 4.20 12.09
N VAL A 95 7.44 4.51 12.99
CA VAL A 95 7.18 5.41 14.11
C VAL A 95 8.20 6.54 14.07
N THR A 96 7.73 7.74 14.39
CA THR A 96 8.58 8.91 14.50
C THR A 96 9.14 8.99 15.91
N GLY A 97 10.45 9.15 16.01
CA GLY A 97 11.17 9.34 17.28
C GLY A 97 12.16 10.49 17.19
N LYS A 98 12.89 10.72 18.28
CA LYS A 98 14.00 11.67 18.29
C LYS A 98 15.30 10.89 18.52
N ASP A 99 16.39 11.34 17.87
CA ASP A 99 17.73 10.84 18.16
C ASP A 99 18.33 11.53 19.41
N ASN A 100 19.55 11.14 19.76
CA ASN A 100 20.26 11.71 20.91
C ASN A 100 20.58 13.22 20.79
N GLN A 101 20.40 13.80 19.59
CA GLN A 101 20.58 15.22 19.32
C GLN A 101 19.23 15.96 19.20
N GLY A 102 18.11 15.28 19.47
CA GLY A 102 16.76 15.84 19.37
C GLY A 102 16.21 15.94 17.96
N LYS A 103 16.93 15.46 16.94
CA LYS A 103 16.47 15.45 15.55
C LYS A 103 15.42 14.35 15.36
N THR A 104 14.37 14.69 14.64
CA THR A 104 13.32 13.72 14.25
C THR A 104 13.90 12.63 13.36
N ILE A 105 13.70 11.38 13.75
CA ILE A 105 14.09 10.20 12.98
C ILE A 105 12.91 9.25 12.83
N HIS A 106 12.89 8.52 11.72
CA HIS A 106 11.95 7.45 11.51
C HIS A 106 12.57 6.12 11.92
N LYS A 107 11.76 5.27 12.54
CA LYS A 107 12.16 3.94 13.03
C LYS A 107 11.23 2.89 12.48
N HIS A 108 11.76 1.71 12.14
CA HIS A 108 10.93 0.55 11.81
C HIS A 108 10.37 -0.08 13.07
N VAL A 109 9.12 -0.53 12.98
CA VAL A 109 8.53 -1.51 13.88
C VAL A 109 8.03 -2.66 13.04
N PHE A 110 8.55 -3.87 13.29
CA PHE A 110 8.04 -5.10 12.65
C PHE A 110 7.24 -5.90 13.67
N THR A 111 6.05 -6.30 13.28
CA THR A 111 5.20 -7.19 14.07
C THR A 111 5.43 -8.61 13.63
N HIS A 112 5.86 -9.46 14.56
CA HIS A 112 6.13 -10.87 14.36
C HIS A 112 5.02 -11.70 14.99
N TYR A 113 4.67 -12.83 14.37
CA TYR A 113 3.82 -13.87 14.93
C TYR A 113 4.66 -15.13 15.10
N VAL A 114 4.92 -15.52 16.35
CA VAL A 114 5.87 -16.59 16.70
C VAL A 114 5.28 -17.55 17.73
N GLN A 115 5.82 -18.75 17.81
CA GLN A 115 5.47 -19.70 18.86
C GLN A 115 6.16 -19.35 20.18
N ALA A 116 5.56 -19.75 21.30
CA ALA A 116 6.13 -19.54 22.64
C ALA A 116 7.57 -20.03 22.77
N SER A 117 7.88 -21.17 22.13
CA SER A 117 9.23 -21.74 22.12
C SER A 117 10.28 -20.83 21.46
N ALA A 118 9.89 -20.00 20.49
CA ALA A 118 10.81 -19.05 19.87
C ALA A 118 11.16 -17.89 20.83
N ILE A 119 10.21 -17.46 21.65
CA ILE A 119 10.44 -16.45 22.70
C ILE A 119 11.34 -17.03 23.79
N ASP A 120 11.07 -18.26 24.26
CA ASP A 120 11.90 -18.94 25.25
C ASP A 120 13.34 -19.10 24.78
N LYS A 121 13.53 -19.52 23.54
CA LYS A 121 14.84 -19.62 22.92
C LYS A 121 15.53 -18.26 22.79
N ALA A 122 14.80 -17.20 22.46
CA ALA A 122 15.36 -15.86 22.38
C ALA A 122 15.82 -15.37 23.76
N ILE A 123 15.00 -15.54 24.80
CA ILE A 123 15.36 -15.21 26.20
C ILE A 123 16.61 -15.98 26.63
N ASN A 124 16.64 -17.29 26.42
CA ASN A 124 17.80 -18.12 26.79
C ASN A 124 19.08 -17.69 26.05
N ASN A 125 18.99 -17.42 24.75
CA ASN A 125 20.13 -16.92 23.98
C ASN A 125 20.64 -15.57 24.50
N LEU A 126 19.74 -14.64 24.84
CA LEU A 126 20.09 -13.35 25.42
C LEU A 126 20.76 -13.51 26.79
N GLN A 127 20.29 -14.42 27.64
CA GLN A 127 20.87 -14.71 28.95
C GLN A 127 22.30 -15.24 28.83
N ILE A 128 22.53 -16.25 27.96
CA ILE A 128 23.86 -16.80 27.69
C ILE A 128 24.80 -15.71 27.16
N VAL A 129 24.34 -14.91 26.20
CA VAL A 129 25.15 -13.83 25.62
C VAL A 129 25.45 -12.77 26.66
N LYS A 130 24.51 -12.40 27.52
CA LYS A 130 24.74 -11.45 28.61
C LYS A 130 25.82 -11.96 29.57
N GLU A 131 25.77 -13.24 30.02
CA GLU A 131 26.79 -13.85 30.87
C GLU A 131 28.19 -13.74 30.27
N ILE A 132 28.32 -14.01 28.95
CA ILE A 132 29.60 -13.92 28.25
C ILE A 132 30.08 -12.47 28.16
N VAL A 133 29.18 -11.53 27.85
CA VAL A 133 29.53 -10.10 27.78
C VAL A 133 29.96 -9.57 29.14
N ASP A 134 29.32 -9.99 30.22
CA ASP A 134 29.73 -9.62 31.59
C ASP A 134 31.09 -10.20 31.97
N ALA A 135 31.31 -11.48 31.68
CA ALA A 135 32.51 -12.20 32.10
C ALA A 135 33.75 -11.81 31.29
N ASP A 136 33.63 -11.72 29.94
CA ASP A 136 34.80 -11.60 29.05
C ASP A 136 35.01 -10.18 28.49
N TYR A 137 33.97 -9.33 28.54
CA TYR A 137 33.99 -7.98 27.94
C TYR A 137 33.62 -6.86 28.93
N ASN A 138 33.70 -7.14 30.23
CA ASN A 138 33.39 -6.14 31.29
C ASN A 138 32.04 -5.46 31.09
N GLY A 139 31.02 -6.18 30.67
CA GLY A 139 29.67 -5.67 30.44
C GLY A 139 29.47 -4.86 29.15
N CYS A 140 30.47 -4.81 28.25
CA CYS A 140 30.35 -4.04 27.02
C CYS A 140 31.20 -4.65 25.88
N ILE A 141 30.56 -5.12 24.83
CA ILE A 141 31.23 -5.67 23.63
C ILE A 141 31.21 -4.68 22.48
N THR A 142 32.36 -4.51 21.80
CA THR A 142 32.57 -3.54 20.72
C THR A 142 32.66 -4.21 19.34
N ALA A 143 32.64 -3.41 18.28
CA ALA A 143 32.85 -3.89 16.92
C ALA A 143 34.24 -4.51 16.73
N GLU A 144 35.26 -3.94 17.39
CA GLU A 144 36.63 -4.43 17.36
C GLU A 144 36.76 -5.82 18.04
N ASP A 145 36.01 -6.08 19.11
CA ASP A 145 35.97 -7.39 19.77
C ASP A 145 35.34 -8.44 18.86
N ILE A 146 34.25 -8.09 18.17
CA ILE A 146 33.60 -8.96 17.18
C ILE A 146 34.57 -9.27 16.01
N GLU A 147 35.35 -8.29 15.54
CA GLU A 147 36.35 -8.51 14.50
C GLU A 147 37.44 -9.47 14.96
N LYS A 148 37.94 -9.34 16.17
CA LYS A 148 38.91 -10.28 16.76
C LYS A 148 38.33 -11.70 16.82
N LEU A 149 37.11 -11.87 17.32
CA LEU A 149 36.42 -13.17 17.31
C LEU A 149 36.32 -13.78 15.92
N GLY A 150 36.16 -12.97 14.87
CA GLY A 150 36.11 -13.40 13.49
C GLY A 150 37.40 -14.05 13.02
N LYS A 151 38.55 -13.67 13.56
CA LYS A 151 39.91 -14.14 13.24
C LYS A 151 40.32 -15.35 14.10
N GLU A 152 39.69 -15.58 15.23
CA GLU A 152 40.02 -16.67 16.14
C GLU A 152 39.54 -18.02 15.60
N LYS A 153 40.38 -19.06 15.71
CA LYS A 153 40.03 -20.44 15.32
C LYS A 153 39.20 -21.15 16.40
N LYS A 154 39.36 -20.75 17.65
CA LYS A 154 38.72 -21.37 18.80
C LYS A 154 37.92 -20.34 19.59
N TYR A 155 36.66 -20.67 19.91
CA TYR A 155 35.77 -19.85 20.75
C TYR A 155 35.57 -20.53 22.11
N LEU A 156 35.92 -19.82 23.21
CA LEU A 156 35.99 -20.38 24.55
C LEU A 156 34.65 -20.86 25.13
N HIS A 157 33.55 -20.27 24.63
CA HIS A 157 32.18 -20.60 25.10
C HIS A 157 31.38 -21.43 24.08
N ALA A 158 32.07 -22.20 23.25
CA ALA A 158 31.41 -23.01 22.22
C ALA A 158 30.45 -24.09 22.79
N GLU A 159 30.64 -24.47 24.04
CA GLU A 159 29.75 -25.36 24.78
C GLU A 159 28.41 -24.69 25.19
N LYS A 160 28.40 -23.36 25.35
CA LYS A 160 27.21 -22.59 25.70
C LYS A 160 26.46 -22.12 24.44
N ILE A 161 27.19 -21.58 23.48
CA ILE A 161 26.62 -21.01 22.26
C ILE A 161 27.66 -21.02 21.12
N ALA A 162 27.25 -21.39 19.91
CA ALA A 162 28.14 -21.31 18.75
C ALA A 162 28.52 -19.83 18.43
N ARG A 163 29.76 -19.59 18.05
CA ARG A 163 30.28 -18.23 17.74
C ARG A 163 29.36 -17.43 16.79
N THR A 164 28.89 -18.08 15.72
CA THR A 164 27.98 -17.43 14.76
C THR A 164 26.69 -16.98 15.42
N ASN A 165 26.12 -17.79 16.30
CA ASN A 165 24.90 -17.44 17.01
C ASN A 165 25.15 -16.31 18.02
N PHE A 166 26.29 -16.36 18.74
CA PHE A 166 26.71 -15.28 19.64
C PHE A 166 26.78 -13.93 18.92
N VAL A 167 27.51 -13.88 17.77
CA VAL A 167 27.60 -12.66 16.96
C VAL A 167 26.25 -12.22 16.43
N ASN A 168 25.41 -13.13 15.96
CA ASN A 168 24.08 -12.81 15.48
C ASN A 168 23.21 -12.18 16.57
N VAL A 169 23.24 -12.72 17.81
CA VAL A 169 22.48 -12.14 18.95
C VAL A 169 22.99 -10.74 19.28
N ILE A 170 24.32 -10.53 19.30
CA ILE A 170 24.89 -9.19 19.55
C ILE A 170 24.45 -8.19 18.48
N VAL A 171 24.44 -8.60 17.19
CA VAL A 171 23.97 -7.74 16.10
C VAL A 171 22.47 -7.45 16.20
N ASP A 172 21.66 -8.46 16.56
CA ASP A 172 20.24 -8.25 16.81
C ASP A 172 20.03 -7.25 17.96
N CYS A 173 20.75 -7.41 19.09
CA CYS A 173 20.70 -6.46 20.21
C CYS A 173 21.11 -5.03 19.81
N HIS A 174 22.06 -4.84 18.88
CA HIS A 174 22.44 -3.53 18.42
C HIS A 174 21.33 -2.80 17.66
N PHE A 175 20.58 -3.51 16.81
CA PHE A 175 19.56 -2.90 15.98
C PHE A 175 18.19 -2.82 16.66
N VAL A 176 17.91 -3.68 17.64
CA VAL A 176 16.64 -3.69 18.38
C VAL A 176 16.69 -2.70 19.54
N GLU A 177 15.76 -1.76 19.54
CA GLU A 177 15.56 -0.81 20.64
C GLU A 177 14.74 -1.43 21.78
N LYS A 178 13.64 -2.12 21.43
CA LYS A 178 12.77 -2.80 22.40
C LYS A 178 11.89 -3.85 21.74
N PHE A 179 11.43 -4.79 22.57
CA PHE A 179 10.30 -5.68 22.32
C PHE A 179 9.07 -5.21 23.07
N ASP A 180 7.89 -5.29 22.44
CA ASP A 180 6.63 -4.87 23.04
C ASP A 180 5.45 -5.66 22.45
N VAL A 181 4.25 -5.46 22.98
CA VAL A 181 2.99 -5.79 22.32
C VAL A 181 2.28 -4.48 22.06
N ASP A 182 2.18 -4.10 20.79
CA ASP A 182 1.48 -2.88 20.41
C ASP A 182 -0.03 -3.18 20.36
N GLU A 183 -0.80 -2.41 21.11
CA GLU A 183 -2.26 -2.45 21.13
C GLU A 183 -2.83 -1.23 20.40
N ALA A 184 -3.86 -1.46 19.61
CA ALA A 184 -4.62 -0.37 19.01
C ALA A 184 -5.46 0.36 20.08
N LYS A 185 -5.53 1.70 20.01
CA LYS A 185 -6.16 2.54 21.04
C LYS A 185 -7.20 3.52 20.47
N GLU A 186 -7.78 3.21 19.32
CA GLU A 186 -8.71 4.15 18.68
C GLU A 186 -10.15 3.97 19.21
N SER A 187 -10.87 5.09 19.34
CA SER A 187 -12.32 5.09 19.63
C SER A 187 -13.09 5.02 18.32
N ILE A 188 -13.96 4.04 18.15
CA ILE A 188 -14.72 3.82 16.93
C ILE A 188 -16.17 4.18 17.16
N THR A 189 -16.67 5.13 16.37
CA THR A 189 -18.05 5.62 16.41
C THR A 189 -18.86 5.25 15.15
N GLU A 190 -18.19 4.85 14.08
CA GLU A 190 -18.79 4.56 12.75
C GLU A 190 -18.33 3.21 12.21
N GLU A 191 -18.94 2.73 11.12
CA GLU A 191 -18.47 1.53 10.43
C GLU A 191 -17.00 1.71 10.04
N SER A 192 -16.22 0.64 10.22
CA SER A 192 -14.77 0.73 10.07
C SER A 192 -14.23 -0.46 9.30
N ILE A 193 -13.31 -0.18 8.40
CA ILE A 193 -12.51 -1.19 7.72
C ILE A 193 -11.32 -1.50 8.63
N ILE A 194 -11.28 -2.71 9.15
CA ILE A 194 -10.23 -3.16 10.07
C ILE A 194 -9.46 -4.29 9.42
N THR A 195 -8.13 -4.15 9.40
CA THR A 195 -7.22 -5.22 9.01
C THR A 195 -6.55 -5.78 10.26
N ILE A 196 -6.63 -7.09 10.44
CA ILE A 196 -5.95 -7.80 11.53
C ILE A 196 -4.69 -8.50 11.04
N TYR A 197 -3.77 -8.78 11.96
CA TYR A 197 -2.60 -9.61 11.66
C TYR A 197 -3.03 -11.03 11.32
N LYS A 198 -2.41 -11.61 10.27
CA LYS A 198 -2.66 -13.00 9.89
C LYS A 198 -2.15 -13.94 10.97
N THR A 199 -3.02 -14.80 11.49
CA THR A 199 -2.74 -15.87 12.45
C THR A 199 -2.82 -17.25 11.76
N ASP A 200 -2.71 -18.32 12.54
CA ASP A 200 -2.90 -19.69 12.05
C ASP A 200 -4.40 -20.11 12.07
N ILE A 201 -5.28 -19.23 12.54
CA ILE A 201 -6.71 -19.45 12.66
C ILE A 201 -7.39 -18.61 11.56
N GLU A 202 -8.40 -19.17 10.93
CA GLU A 202 -9.22 -18.46 9.96
C GLU A 202 -9.92 -17.27 10.63
N THR A 203 -9.98 -16.13 9.96
CA THR A 203 -10.41 -14.85 10.55
C THR A 203 -11.82 -14.89 11.12
N ARG A 204 -12.77 -15.51 10.43
CA ARG A 204 -14.15 -15.62 10.91
C ARG A 204 -14.25 -16.48 12.17
N GLU A 205 -13.53 -17.60 12.19
CA GLU A 205 -13.43 -18.46 13.39
C GLU A 205 -12.78 -17.69 14.54
N LEU A 206 -11.69 -16.97 14.28
CA LEU A 206 -11.02 -16.16 15.28
C LEU A 206 -11.93 -15.08 15.86
N LEU A 207 -12.65 -14.34 15.02
CA LEU A 207 -13.58 -13.30 15.46
C LEU A 207 -14.75 -13.87 16.27
N SER A 208 -15.25 -15.07 15.91
CA SER A 208 -16.33 -15.73 16.63
C SER A 208 -15.94 -16.09 18.06
N ARG A 209 -14.66 -16.38 18.34
CA ARG A 209 -14.13 -16.61 19.70
C ARG A 209 -14.27 -15.37 20.58
N PHE A 210 -14.21 -14.18 20.01
CA PHE A 210 -14.44 -12.92 20.70
C PHE A 210 -15.92 -12.52 20.76
N GLY A 211 -16.82 -13.33 20.18
CA GLY A 211 -18.25 -13.03 20.09
C GLY A 211 -18.59 -12.05 18.97
N ILE A 212 -17.75 -11.95 17.96
CA ILE A 212 -17.92 -11.08 16.79
C ILE A 212 -18.32 -11.97 15.61
N ASP A 213 -19.60 -11.89 15.21
CA ASP A 213 -20.09 -12.59 14.01
C ASP A 213 -20.01 -11.66 12.79
N VAL A 214 -19.25 -12.07 11.78
CA VAL A 214 -19.05 -11.33 10.53
C VAL A 214 -19.36 -12.24 9.35
N ALA A 215 -20.23 -11.79 8.46
CA ALA A 215 -20.49 -12.51 7.22
C ALA A 215 -19.21 -12.59 6.35
N GLU A 216 -19.00 -13.72 5.71
CA GLU A 216 -17.85 -13.92 4.83
C GLU A 216 -17.75 -12.87 3.71
N SER A 217 -18.92 -12.42 3.21
CA SER A 217 -19.01 -11.31 2.24
C SER A 217 -18.47 -9.98 2.75
N LYS A 218 -18.26 -9.83 4.07
CA LYS A 218 -17.64 -8.66 4.71
C LYS A 218 -16.16 -8.87 5.03
N ILE A 219 -15.52 -9.92 4.50
CA ILE A 219 -14.09 -10.20 4.71
C ILE A 219 -13.39 -10.23 3.35
N ILE A 220 -12.32 -9.46 3.21
CA ILE A 220 -11.49 -9.41 2.01
C ILE A 220 -10.08 -9.90 2.34
N GLY A 221 -9.50 -10.71 1.45
CA GLY A 221 -8.14 -11.19 1.58
C GLY A 221 -7.86 -11.97 2.86
N GLY A 222 -8.92 -12.43 3.54
CA GLY A 222 -8.84 -13.21 4.76
C GLY A 222 -8.33 -12.46 6.00
N THR A 223 -8.13 -11.13 5.94
CA THR A 223 -7.64 -10.34 7.08
C THR A 223 -8.25 -8.95 7.20
N THR A 224 -8.91 -8.45 6.16
CA THR A 224 -9.54 -7.12 6.14
C THR A 224 -11.05 -7.27 6.17
N MET A 225 -11.74 -6.57 7.05
CA MET A 225 -13.17 -6.70 7.24
C MET A 225 -13.86 -5.37 7.52
N LEU A 226 -15.11 -5.28 7.11
CA LEU A 226 -16.00 -4.18 7.46
C LEU A 226 -16.76 -4.55 8.74
N LEU A 227 -16.53 -3.81 9.81
CA LEU A 227 -17.16 -3.99 11.11
C LEU A 227 -18.10 -2.85 11.46
N THR A 228 -19.26 -3.19 12.01
CA THR A 228 -20.14 -2.22 12.66
C THR A 228 -19.49 -1.63 13.91
N PRO A 229 -19.91 -0.43 14.38
CA PRO A 229 -19.34 0.17 15.59
C PRO A 229 -19.33 -0.74 16.82
N PRO A 230 -20.41 -1.51 17.13
CA PRO A 230 -20.37 -2.45 18.25
C PRO A 230 -19.36 -3.59 18.08
N GLN A 231 -19.25 -4.15 16.87
CA GLN A 231 -18.28 -5.22 16.56
C GLN A 231 -16.84 -4.71 16.66
N ALA A 232 -16.60 -3.51 16.11
CA ALA A 232 -15.28 -2.88 16.17
C ALA A 232 -14.88 -2.59 17.63
N ARG A 233 -15.77 -2.01 18.44
CA ARG A 233 -15.51 -1.79 19.87
C ARG A 233 -15.19 -3.09 20.59
N LEU A 234 -15.95 -4.15 20.34
CA LEU A 234 -15.71 -5.45 20.97
C LEU A 234 -14.33 -6.02 20.60
N LEU A 235 -13.87 -5.83 19.35
CA LEU A 235 -12.54 -6.22 18.92
C LEU A 235 -11.44 -5.40 19.62
N TYR A 236 -11.64 -4.07 19.74
CA TYR A 236 -10.71 -3.21 20.46
C TYR A 236 -10.63 -3.55 21.96
N ASP A 237 -11.75 -3.90 22.58
CA ASP A 237 -11.80 -4.25 24.00
C ASP A 237 -11.16 -5.62 24.29
N LYS A 238 -11.41 -6.61 23.44
CA LYS A 238 -10.97 -7.98 23.70
C LYS A 238 -9.63 -8.34 23.06
N ALA A 239 -9.35 -7.83 21.86
CA ALA A 239 -8.19 -8.21 21.09
C ALA A 239 -7.51 -7.03 20.34
N PRO A 240 -7.16 -5.93 21.04
CA PRO A 240 -6.52 -4.76 20.42
C PRO A 240 -5.17 -5.09 19.79
N TYR A 241 -4.51 -6.13 20.25
CA TYR A 241 -3.23 -6.65 19.74
C TYR A 241 -3.34 -7.28 18.35
N LEU A 242 -4.54 -7.70 17.92
CA LEU A 242 -4.75 -8.23 16.57
C LEU A 242 -4.82 -7.14 15.52
N ILE A 243 -5.18 -5.91 15.88
CA ILE A 243 -5.49 -4.84 14.93
C ILE A 243 -4.19 -4.31 14.33
N ALA A 244 -3.98 -4.60 13.04
CA ALA A 244 -2.86 -4.09 12.28
C ALA A 244 -3.12 -2.67 11.78
N MET A 245 -4.36 -2.40 11.36
CA MET A 245 -4.81 -1.13 10.84
C MET A 245 -6.31 -0.98 11.01
N SER A 246 -6.78 0.23 11.23
CA SER A 246 -8.19 0.59 11.26
C SER A 246 -8.40 1.95 10.60
N ILE A 247 -9.40 2.01 9.75
CA ILE A 247 -9.86 3.23 9.10
C ILE A 247 -11.37 3.27 9.21
N THR A 248 -11.93 4.41 9.60
CA THR A 248 -13.35 4.63 9.51
C THR A 248 -13.75 4.65 8.05
N ASP A 249 -14.78 3.92 7.67
CA ASP A 249 -15.29 3.90 6.30
C ASP A 249 -16.07 5.20 6.01
N PHE A 250 -15.34 6.30 5.87
CA PHE A 250 -15.88 7.56 5.35
C PHE A 250 -15.75 7.67 3.84
N SER A 251 -15.07 6.75 3.23
CA SER A 251 -14.76 6.84 1.83
C SER A 251 -15.98 6.43 1.00
N LYS A 252 -16.91 7.35 0.86
CA LYS A 252 -17.54 7.45 -0.43
C LYS A 252 -16.40 7.72 -1.39
N ILE A 253 -15.96 6.72 -2.13
CA ILE A 253 -15.15 6.94 -3.31
C ILE A 253 -16.01 7.87 -4.15
N SER A 254 -15.59 9.09 -4.32
CA SER A 254 -16.18 10.00 -5.26
C SER A 254 -15.32 9.97 -6.49
N LEU A 255 -15.98 9.87 -7.59
CA LEU A 255 -15.38 10.21 -8.86
C LEU A 255 -14.96 11.67 -8.83
N GLU A 256 -13.86 11.93 -9.48
CA GLU A 256 -13.42 13.28 -9.71
C GLU A 256 -14.49 13.99 -10.54
N ASP A 257 -15.13 14.99 -9.96
CA ASP A 257 -16.14 15.79 -10.65
C ASP A 257 -15.44 16.67 -11.70
N GLY A 258 -15.22 16.10 -12.90
CA GLY A 258 -14.80 16.88 -14.05
C GLY A 258 -16.02 17.40 -14.78
N LEU A 259 -16.15 18.71 -14.96
CA LEU A 259 -17.13 19.27 -15.87
C LEU A 259 -16.71 19.04 -17.31
N LEU A 260 -17.63 18.43 -18.03
CA LEU A 260 -17.55 18.29 -19.46
C LEU A 260 -18.28 19.48 -20.12
N GLU A 261 -17.54 20.38 -20.75
CA GLU A 261 -18.13 21.36 -21.66
C GLU A 261 -18.16 20.77 -23.06
N THR A 262 -19.30 20.87 -23.73
CA THR A 262 -19.45 20.49 -25.14
C THR A 262 -18.57 21.37 -26.02
N VAL A 263 -17.79 20.75 -26.89
CA VAL A 263 -17.05 21.42 -27.94
C VAL A 263 -17.71 21.04 -29.25
N GLU A 264 -18.14 22.06 -30.03
CA GLU A 264 -18.55 21.82 -31.41
C GLU A 264 -17.32 21.42 -32.20
N PHE A 265 -17.26 20.17 -32.61
CA PHE A 265 -16.33 19.68 -33.61
C PHE A 265 -17.03 19.63 -34.97
N GLU A 266 -16.30 19.96 -36.02
CA GLU A 266 -16.77 19.66 -37.40
C GLU A 266 -17.07 18.15 -37.48
N GLU A 267 -18.23 17.77 -38.02
CA GLU A 267 -18.65 16.39 -38.26
C GLU A 267 -17.64 15.69 -39.16
N ASP A 268 -16.59 15.14 -38.59
CA ASP A 268 -15.81 14.10 -39.24
C ASP A 268 -16.55 12.79 -38.96
N ASP A 269 -16.80 11.98 -39.99
CA ASP A 269 -17.66 10.76 -39.94
C ASP A 269 -17.28 9.69 -38.92
N GLY A 270 -16.49 10.02 -37.92
CA GLY A 270 -16.24 9.27 -36.65
C GLY A 270 -15.83 7.79 -36.79
N ILE A 271 -15.55 7.33 -38.00
CA ILE A 271 -15.29 5.92 -38.27
C ILE A 271 -13.82 5.63 -38.03
N ILE A 272 -13.57 4.96 -36.90
CA ILE A 272 -12.26 4.31 -36.69
C ILE A 272 -12.30 2.87 -37.19
N PRO A 273 -11.15 2.31 -37.64
CA PRO A 273 -11.15 0.91 -38.09
C PRO A 273 -11.63 -0.03 -36.99
N PRO A 274 -12.26 -1.17 -37.34
CA PRO A 274 -12.68 -2.14 -36.35
C PRO A 274 -11.45 -2.70 -35.61
N PRO A 275 -11.63 -3.11 -34.32
CA PRO A 275 -10.55 -3.72 -33.56
C PRO A 275 -10.07 -5.03 -34.19
N GLY A 276 -8.78 -5.29 -34.07
CA GLY A 276 -8.10 -6.51 -34.50
C GLY A 276 -7.56 -7.32 -33.31
N ASN A 277 -6.24 -7.45 -33.29
CA ASN A 277 -5.51 -8.18 -32.22
C ASN A 277 -4.76 -7.23 -31.26
N GLU A 278 -5.24 -6.01 -31.11
CA GLU A 278 -4.63 -5.05 -30.20
C GLU A 278 -4.70 -5.56 -28.75
N PRO A 279 -3.73 -5.20 -27.91
CA PRO A 279 -3.75 -5.54 -26.50
C PRO A 279 -5.03 -5.02 -25.81
N ILE A 280 -5.46 -5.75 -24.78
CA ILE A 280 -6.61 -5.37 -23.97
C ILE A 280 -6.14 -4.69 -22.70
N VAL A 281 -6.70 -3.51 -22.41
CA VAL A 281 -6.60 -2.82 -21.13
C VAL A 281 -7.90 -3.03 -20.37
N GLY A 282 -7.82 -3.47 -19.13
CA GLY A 282 -8.98 -3.52 -18.24
C GLY A 282 -9.30 -2.13 -17.69
N VAL A 283 -10.55 -1.74 -17.68
CA VAL A 283 -11.02 -0.49 -17.08
C VAL A 283 -12.04 -0.82 -16.00
N ILE A 284 -11.82 -0.33 -14.80
CA ILE A 284 -12.72 -0.47 -13.65
C ILE A 284 -13.13 0.94 -13.25
N ASP A 285 -14.38 1.31 -13.56
CA ASP A 285 -14.84 2.70 -13.49
C ASP A 285 -16.37 2.79 -13.28
N THR A 286 -16.97 3.94 -13.58
CA THR A 286 -18.42 4.09 -13.78
C THR A 286 -18.89 3.33 -14.99
N GLN A 287 -20.12 3.55 -15.42
CA GLN A 287 -20.70 2.84 -16.54
C GLN A 287 -20.12 3.33 -17.88
N PHE A 288 -20.36 2.58 -18.96
CA PHE A 288 -19.93 2.91 -20.31
C PHE A 288 -21.12 3.10 -21.24
N ASN A 289 -21.12 4.16 -22.03
CA ASN A 289 -22.17 4.42 -23.01
C ASN A 289 -21.84 3.71 -24.33
N GLU A 290 -22.62 2.67 -24.66
CA GLU A 290 -22.45 1.84 -25.85
C GLU A 290 -22.85 2.55 -27.18
N LYS A 291 -23.38 3.78 -27.13
CA LYS A 291 -23.77 4.51 -28.34
C LYS A 291 -22.64 5.38 -28.92
N VAL A 292 -21.46 5.41 -28.31
CA VAL A 292 -20.32 6.19 -28.79
C VAL A 292 -19.68 5.55 -30.02
N TYR A 293 -19.01 6.37 -30.87
CA TYR A 293 -18.45 5.94 -32.14
C TYR A 293 -17.43 4.80 -32.02
N PHE A 294 -16.72 4.69 -30.91
CA PHE A 294 -15.69 3.68 -30.65
C PHE A 294 -16.19 2.45 -29.89
N HIS A 295 -17.51 2.29 -29.69
CA HIS A 295 -18.10 1.20 -28.90
C HIS A 295 -17.60 -0.21 -29.28
N LYS A 296 -17.29 -0.45 -30.56
CA LYS A 296 -16.75 -1.75 -31.03
C LYS A 296 -15.41 -2.14 -30.42
N TRP A 297 -14.68 -1.18 -29.87
CA TRP A 297 -13.40 -1.38 -29.20
C TRP A 297 -13.52 -1.72 -27.72
N VAL A 298 -14.76 -1.66 -27.17
CA VAL A 298 -15.04 -1.83 -25.76
C VAL A 298 -15.92 -3.05 -25.54
N ASP A 299 -15.42 -4.03 -24.79
CA ASP A 299 -16.19 -5.15 -24.23
C ASP A 299 -16.74 -4.68 -22.89
N TYR A 300 -17.99 -4.17 -22.88
CA TYR A 300 -18.62 -3.60 -21.70
C TYR A 300 -19.29 -4.66 -20.85
N ARG A 301 -19.06 -4.57 -19.53
CA ARG A 301 -19.55 -5.46 -18.48
C ARG A 301 -20.22 -4.66 -17.37
N PRO A 302 -21.53 -4.40 -17.43
CA PRO A 302 -22.24 -3.73 -16.35
C PRO A 302 -22.26 -4.62 -15.11
N MET A 303 -21.84 -4.07 -13.97
CA MET A 303 -21.83 -4.75 -12.67
C MET A 303 -22.93 -4.24 -11.73
N LEU A 304 -23.65 -3.20 -12.12
CA LEU A 304 -24.77 -2.63 -11.37
C LEU A 304 -26.07 -2.80 -12.16
N PRO A 305 -27.21 -2.94 -11.45
CA PRO A 305 -28.53 -2.97 -12.09
C PRO A 305 -28.84 -1.64 -12.79
N GLU A 306 -29.41 -1.72 -13.98
CA GLU A 306 -29.70 -0.55 -14.82
C GLU A 306 -30.73 0.41 -14.17
N ASP A 307 -31.67 -0.12 -13.40
CA ASP A 307 -32.76 0.62 -12.75
C ASP A 307 -32.29 1.61 -11.66
N ILE A 308 -31.03 1.51 -11.23
CA ILE A 308 -30.45 2.42 -10.25
C ILE A 308 -29.51 3.45 -10.88
N LEU A 309 -29.28 3.40 -12.20
CA LEU A 309 -28.31 4.22 -12.90
C LEU A 309 -28.96 5.47 -13.49
N GLU A 310 -28.20 6.59 -13.47
CA GLU A 310 -28.57 7.85 -14.08
C GLU A 310 -27.66 8.13 -15.31
N PRO A 311 -28.07 8.99 -16.25
CA PRO A 311 -27.26 9.31 -17.43
C PRO A 311 -25.82 9.79 -17.12
N GLU A 312 -25.65 10.51 -16.02
CA GLU A 312 -24.36 10.99 -15.55
C GLU A 312 -23.40 9.87 -15.17
N ASP A 313 -23.93 8.74 -14.74
CA ASP A 313 -23.13 7.56 -14.33
C ASP A 313 -22.36 6.93 -15.50
N TYR A 314 -22.69 7.28 -16.73
CA TYR A 314 -22.04 6.77 -17.95
C TYR A 314 -20.89 7.67 -18.46
N LYS A 315 -20.80 8.92 -18.03
CA LYS A 315 -19.91 9.90 -18.64
C LYS A 315 -18.43 9.64 -18.32
N HIS A 316 -18.07 9.46 -17.06
CA HIS A 316 -16.67 9.33 -16.65
C HIS A 316 -16.01 8.07 -17.23
N GLY A 317 -16.61 6.89 -17.05
CA GLY A 317 -16.05 5.65 -17.60
C GLY A 317 -15.95 5.65 -19.12
N THR A 318 -16.90 6.30 -19.82
CA THR A 318 -16.85 6.48 -21.26
C THR A 318 -15.68 7.39 -21.64
N ALA A 319 -15.49 8.52 -20.94
CA ALA A 319 -14.39 9.45 -21.17
C ALA A 319 -13.02 8.79 -20.96
N VAL A 320 -12.85 8.01 -19.88
CA VAL A 320 -11.62 7.25 -19.63
C VAL A 320 -11.36 6.26 -20.77
N SER A 321 -12.38 5.50 -21.18
CA SER A 321 -12.26 4.53 -22.27
C SER A 321 -11.94 5.21 -23.60
N SER A 322 -12.46 6.43 -23.86
CA SER A 322 -12.18 7.18 -25.10
C SER A 322 -10.70 7.53 -25.26
N ILE A 323 -10.05 7.90 -24.15
CA ILE A 323 -8.61 8.22 -24.16
C ILE A 323 -7.78 6.95 -24.45
N ILE A 324 -8.14 5.83 -23.88
CA ILE A 324 -7.42 4.56 -24.08
C ILE A 324 -7.59 4.05 -25.52
N VAL A 325 -8.81 4.19 -26.07
CA VAL A 325 -9.11 3.71 -27.43
C VAL A 325 -8.59 4.66 -28.50
N ASP A 326 -8.86 5.96 -28.39
CA ASP A 326 -8.61 6.92 -29.46
C ASP A 326 -8.26 8.34 -28.94
N GLY A 327 -7.46 8.41 -27.88
CA GLY A 327 -7.04 9.68 -27.27
C GLY A 327 -6.46 10.71 -28.22
N PRO A 328 -5.62 10.33 -29.21
CA PRO A 328 -5.06 11.28 -30.19
C PRO A 328 -6.09 11.99 -31.06
N ARG A 329 -7.29 11.44 -31.24
CA ARG A 329 -8.33 12.07 -32.08
C ARG A 329 -8.69 13.50 -31.62
N GLY A 330 -8.93 13.64 -30.33
CA GLY A 330 -9.21 14.97 -29.75
C GLY A 330 -7.96 15.72 -29.30
N ASN A 331 -6.82 15.03 -29.25
CA ASN A 331 -5.59 15.49 -28.63
C ASN A 331 -4.37 15.16 -29.52
N SER A 332 -4.36 15.65 -30.74
CA SER A 332 -3.33 15.30 -31.75
C SER A 332 -1.89 15.52 -31.27
N GLY A 333 -1.67 16.50 -30.37
CA GLY A 333 -0.37 16.76 -29.75
C GLY A 333 0.08 15.71 -28.74
N LEU A 334 -0.79 14.77 -28.37
CA LEU A 334 -0.53 13.70 -27.39
C LEU A 334 -0.37 12.33 -28.06
N ASP A 335 -0.27 12.26 -29.38
CA ASP A 335 -0.01 11.00 -30.06
C ASP A 335 1.42 10.52 -29.77
N ASP A 336 1.50 9.48 -28.94
CA ASP A 336 2.75 8.83 -28.54
C ASP A 336 3.18 7.71 -29.51
N GLY A 337 2.41 7.47 -30.56
CA GLY A 337 2.66 6.41 -31.55
C GLY A 337 2.31 5.00 -31.06
N CYS A 338 1.73 4.84 -29.86
CA CYS A 338 1.32 3.54 -29.32
C CYS A 338 0.11 2.95 -30.05
N GLY A 339 -0.68 3.79 -30.71
CA GLY A 339 -1.89 3.37 -31.40
C GLY A 339 -3.04 3.12 -30.41
N ARG A 340 -4.02 2.33 -30.86
CA ARG A 340 -5.24 2.05 -30.09
C ARG A 340 -5.12 0.79 -29.29
N PHE A 341 -5.84 0.73 -28.15
CA PHE A 341 -6.01 -0.46 -27.34
C PHE A 341 -7.47 -0.87 -27.28
N ARG A 342 -7.72 -2.18 -27.21
CA ARG A 342 -9.04 -2.66 -26.86
C ARG A 342 -9.27 -2.47 -25.37
N VAL A 343 -10.49 -2.25 -24.97
CA VAL A 343 -10.89 -2.08 -23.58
C VAL A 343 -11.83 -3.20 -23.18
N ARG A 344 -11.63 -3.80 -21.99
CA ARG A 344 -12.68 -4.52 -21.27
C ARG A 344 -13.09 -3.66 -20.09
N HIS A 345 -14.29 -3.09 -20.16
CA HIS A 345 -14.78 -2.10 -19.23
C HIS A 345 -15.77 -2.72 -18.24
N PHE A 346 -15.49 -2.58 -16.96
CA PHE A 346 -16.34 -3.01 -15.86
C PHE A 346 -16.97 -1.80 -15.19
N GLY A 347 -18.28 -1.64 -15.36
CA GLY A 347 -19.05 -0.56 -14.74
C GLY A 347 -19.42 -0.91 -13.29
N VAL A 348 -18.50 -0.69 -12.37
CA VAL A 348 -18.68 -1.05 -10.95
C VAL A 348 -19.29 0.07 -10.14
N SER A 349 -19.41 1.28 -10.72
CA SER A 349 -19.58 2.52 -10.00
C SER A 349 -20.68 3.46 -10.53
N LYS A 350 -21.20 4.31 -9.63
CA LYS A 350 -22.03 5.48 -9.91
C LYS A 350 -21.22 6.76 -9.72
N GLN A 351 -21.63 7.85 -10.35
CA GLN A 351 -21.05 9.18 -10.13
C GLN A 351 -21.18 9.62 -8.64
N SER A 352 -22.27 9.25 -7.99
CA SER A 352 -22.53 9.58 -6.59
C SER A 352 -21.65 8.85 -5.56
N GLY A 353 -20.83 7.92 -6.01
CA GLY A 353 -19.90 7.13 -5.20
C GLY A 353 -20.53 5.93 -4.47
N PHE A 354 -19.69 5.11 -3.82
CA PHE A 354 -20.08 3.98 -2.97
C PHE A 354 -18.98 3.54 -2.02
N SER A 355 -19.29 2.47 -1.24
CA SER A 355 -18.34 1.88 -0.28
C SER A 355 -17.09 1.34 -0.99
N SER A 356 -15.93 1.82 -0.56
CA SER A 356 -14.63 1.33 -1.04
C SER A 356 -14.47 -0.18 -0.85
N PHE A 357 -15.05 -0.70 0.24
CA PHE A 357 -15.01 -2.13 0.55
C PHE A 357 -15.75 -2.99 -0.50
N ALA A 358 -16.94 -2.57 -0.93
CA ALA A 358 -17.71 -3.29 -1.95
C ALA A 358 -16.92 -3.34 -3.28
N ILE A 359 -16.33 -2.22 -3.68
CA ILE A 359 -15.51 -2.17 -4.90
C ILE A 359 -14.28 -3.07 -4.82
N LEU A 360 -13.54 -3.04 -3.73
CA LEU A 360 -12.34 -3.89 -3.60
C LEU A 360 -12.65 -5.36 -3.79
N ARG A 361 -13.79 -5.80 -3.27
CA ARG A 361 -14.24 -7.17 -3.49
C ARG A 361 -14.55 -7.44 -4.96
N GLU A 362 -15.23 -6.50 -5.62
CA GLU A 362 -15.52 -6.64 -7.07
C GLU A 362 -14.25 -6.57 -7.90
N ILE A 363 -13.29 -5.70 -7.57
CA ILE A 363 -11.97 -5.65 -8.24
C ILE A 363 -11.28 -7.02 -8.18
N ARG A 364 -11.26 -7.67 -7.02
CA ARG A 364 -10.67 -9.01 -6.87
C ARG A 364 -11.37 -10.00 -7.78
N ASN A 365 -12.70 -10.08 -7.74
CA ASN A 365 -13.50 -10.99 -8.57
C ASN A 365 -13.26 -10.73 -10.07
N ILE A 366 -13.21 -9.45 -10.48
CA ILE A 366 -12.96 -9.06 -11.87
C ILE A 366 -11.59 -9.55 -12.33
N VAL A 367 -10.52 -9.27 -11.57
CA VAL A 367 -9.16 -9.66 -11.95
C VAL A 367 -8.99 -11.18 -11.97
N GLU A 368 -9.53 -11.88 -10.96
CA GLU A 368 -9.49 -13.33 -10.87
C GLU A 368 -10.14 -14.02 -12.10
N ASN A 369 -11.24 -13.48 -12.59
CA ASN A 369 -11.96 -14.03 -13.73
C ASN A 369 -11.48 -13.50 -15.09
N ASN A 370 -10.49 -12.62 -15.15
CA ASN A 370 -9.99 -11.98 -16.37
C ASN A 370 -8.45 -11.97 -16.40
N GLN A 371 -7.80 -13.10 -16.16
CA GLN A 371 -6.34 -13.23 -16.06
C GLN A 371 -5.59 -13.00 -17.38
N ASP A 372 -6.30 -12.95 -18.50
CA ASP A 372 -5.80 -12.54 -19.81
C ASP A 372 -5.42 -11.05 -19.86
N ILE A 373 -5.97 -10.23 -18.97
CA ILE A 373 -5.68 -8.81 -18.86
C ILE A 373 -4.55 -8.59 -17.84
N LYS A 374 -3.49 -7.90 -18.27
CA LYS A 374 -2.31 -7.65 -17.42
C LYS A 374 -2.20 -6.20 -16.96
N VAL A 375 -2.85 -5.28 -17.62
CA VAL A 375 -2.85 -3.85 -17.29
C VAL A 375 -4.27 -3.38 -17.02
N TRP A 376 -4.48 -2.80 -15.85
CA TRP A 376 -5.77 -2.34 -15.36
C TRP A 376 -5.74 -0.85 -15.06
N ASN A 377 -6.65 -0.09 -15.64
CA ASN A 377 -6.91 1.29 -15.25
C ASN A 377 -7.92 1.34 -14.11
N LEU A 378 -7.60 2.09 -13.06
CA LEU A 378 -8.46 2.34 -11.93
C LEU A 378 -8.45 3.85 -11.61
N SER A 379 -9.42 4.56 -12.17
CA SER A 379 -9.55 6.01 -11.98
C SER A 379 -10.51 6.35 -10.84
N LEU A 380 -10.46 5.55 -9.76
CA LEU A 380 -11.28 5.72 -8.57
C LEU A 380 -10.38 6.08 -7.38
N GLY A 381 -10.75 7.11 -6.62
CA GLY A 381 -9.94 7.55 -5.50
C GLY A 381 -10.73 8.18 -4.35
N ALA A 382 -10.21 8.07 -3.13
CA ALA A 382 -10.82 8.65 -1.95
C ALA A 382 -10.58 10.16 -1.87
N LYS A 383 -11.60 10.93 -1.47
CA LYS A 383 -11.48 12.38 -1.20
C LYS A 383 -10.54 12.66 -0.03
N ASN A 384 -10.50 11.78 0.95
CA ASN A 384 -9.68 11.95 2.15
C ASN A 384 -8.21 11.65 1.88
N GLU A 385 -7.34 12.38 2.56
CA GLU A 385 -5.90 12.13 2.55
C GLU A 385 -5.54 10.82 3.22
N ILE A 386 -4.51 10.14 2.69
CA ILE A 386 -3.91 9.00 3.38
C ILE A 386 -3.27 9.42 4.71
N ARG A 387 -3.17 8.49 5.65
CA ARG A 387 -2.40 8.67 6.89
C ARG A 387 -0.91 8.43 6.62
N GLU A 388 -0.07 9.33 7.07
CA GLU A 388 1.38 9.19 6.93
C GLU A 388 1.91 7.93 7.62
N ASN A 389 2.83 7.23 6.94
CA ASN A 389 3.46 5.99 7.41
C ASN A 389 2.49 4.80 7.60
N TYR A 390 1.33 4.86 6.99
CA TYR A 390 0.39 3.72 6.88
C TYR A 390 0.03 3.52 5.41
N ILE A 391 -0.20 2.27 5.05
CA ILE A 391 -0.79 1.89 3.75
C ILE A 391 -2.27 1.65 3.98
N SER A 392 -3.12 2.24 3.14
CA SER A 392 -4.57 2.05 3.25
C SER A 392 -4.95 0.59 3.02
N PRO A 393 -6.06 0.09 3.61
CA PRO A 393 -6.56 -1.25 3.33
C PRO A 393 -6.81 -1.47 1.83
N GLU A 394 -7.30 -0.45 1.15
CA GLU A 394 -7.53 -0.43 -0.29
C GLU A 394 -6.23 -0.66 -1.06
N ALA A 395 -5.20 0.10 -0.76
CA ALA A 395 -3.89 -0.05 -1.39
C ALA A 395 -3.26 -1.42 -1.08
N ALA A 396 -3.35 -1.88 0.17
CA ALA A 396 -2.83 -3.17 0.58
C ALA A 396 -3.51 -4.33 -0.15
N GLU A 397 -4.82 -4.23 -0.40
CA GLU A 397 -5.55 -5.25 -1.16
C GLU A 397 -5.20 -5.21 -2.65
N LEU A 398 -5.08 -4.03 -3.26
CA LEU A 398 -4.59 -3.92 -4.63
C LEU A 398 -3.18 -4.48 -4.78
N ASP A 399 -2.27 -4.20 -3.84
CA ASP A 399 -0.92 -4.76 -3.83
C ASP A 399 -0.93 -6.29 -3.77
N ARG A 400 -1.86 -6.86 -3.01
CA ARG A 400 -2.05 -8.31 -2.91
C ARG A 400 -2.58 -8.90 -4.21
N ILE A 401 -3.61 -8.30 -4.82
CA ILE A 401 -4.17 -8.72 -6.10
C ILE A 401 -3.08 -8.70 -7.19
N GLN A 402 -2.30 -7.63 -7.28
CA GLN A 402 -1.21 -7.51 -8.25
C GLN A 402 -0.17 -8.61 -8.10
N SER A 403 0.22 -8.92 -6.86
CA SER A 403 1.18 -9.98 -6.58
C SER A 403 0.63 -11.38 -6.83
N GLU A 404 -0.67 -11.61 -6.58
CA GLU A 404 -1.32 -12.91 -6.71
C GLU A 404 -1.60 -13.27 -8.17
N TYR A 405 -2.05 -12.30 -8.98
CA TYR A 405 -2.48 -12.53 -10.35
C TYR A 405 -1.50 -12.04 -11.43
N ASP A 406 -0.35 -11.52 -11.02
CA ASP A 406 0.69 -10.98 -11.93
C ASP A 406 0.11 -9.93 -12.89
N VAL A 407 -0.48 -8.90 -12.32
CA VAL A 407 -1.10 -7.77 -13.02
C VAL A 407 -0.55 -6.44 -12.47
N ILE A 408 -0.78 -5.36 -13.20
CA ILE A 408 -0.46 -4.00 -12.75
C ILE A 408 -1.70 -3.11 -12.82
N PHE A 409 -1.92 -2.33 -11.77
CA PHE A 409 -2.90 -1.24 -11.78
C PHE A 409 -2.22 0.09 -12.10
N VAL A 410 -2.81 0.83 -13.01
CA VAL A 410 -2.51 2.24 -13.27
C VAL A 410 -3.60 3.05 -12.57
N ILE A 411 -3.21 3.87 -11.61
CA ILE A 411 -4.12 4.56 -10.68
C ILE A 411 -3.91 6.07 -10.78
N SER A 412 -5.00 6.83 -10.73
CA SER A 412 -4.95 8.28 -10.52
C SER A 412 -4.36 8.62 -9.15
N GLY A 413 -3.51 9.66 -9.09
CA GLY A 413 -2.95 10.16 -7.82
C GLY A 413 -3.93 10.94 -6.96
N THR A 414 -5.19 10.98 -7.36
CA THR A 414 -6.32 11.71 -6.76
C THR A 414 -6.23 13.24 -6.89
N ASN A 415 -7.38 13.88 -6.98
CA ASN A 415 -7.51 15.32 -7.13
C ASN A 415 -7.84 16.02 -5.80
N THR A 416 -7.43 17.26 -5.69
CA THR A 416 -7.77 18.11 -4.54
C THR A 416 -9.22 18.53 -4.64
N PRO A 417 -10.07 18.31 -3.61
CA PRO A 417 -11.45 18.74 -3.65
C PRO A 417 -11.59 20.26 -3.80
N ASP A 418 -12.66 20.70 -4.47
CA ASP A 418 -12.95 22.11 -4.66
C ASP A 418 -12.99 22.90 -3.35
N GLY A 419 -12.44 24.10 -3.38
CA GLY A 419 -12.42 25.03 -2.25
C GLY A 419 -11.30 24.80 -1.23
N MET A 420 -10.46 23.77 -1.39
CA MET A 420 -9.27 23.56 -0.56
C MET A 420 -8.02 24.16 -1.20
N LYS A 421 -7.06 24.59 -0.36
CA LYS A 421 -5.77 25.11 -0.86
C LYS A 421 -4.90 23.96 -1.39
N HIS A 422 -4.51 24.05 -2.64
CA HIS A 422 -3.90 23.00 -3.47
C HIS A 422 -2.49 22.55 -3.07
N SER A 423 -1.75 23.24 -2.22
CA SER A 423 -0.30 23.05 -2.21
C SER A 423 0.23 21.87 -1.37
N ASP A 424 -0.57 21.30 -0.48
CA ASP A 424 -0.05 20.39 0.55
C ASP A 424 -0.87 19.11 0.79
N MET A 425 -1.91 18.85 0.01
CA MET A 425 -2.72 17.64 0.18
C MET A 425 -1.99 16.38 -0.26
N LYS A 426 -2.02 15.35 0.59
CA LYS A 426 -1.51 14.02 0.27
C LYS A 426 -2.47 13.28 -0.66
N VAL A 427 -1.92 12.33 -1.42
CA VAL A 427 -2.74 11.43 -2.24
C VAL A 427 -3.85 10.76 -1.39
N GLY A 428 -4.95 10.39 -2.02
CA GLY A 428 -6.02 9.61 -1.41
C GLY A 428 -5.86 8.12 -1.68
N ALA A 429 -6.52 7.26 -0.87
CA ALA A 429 -6.56 5.83 -1.15
C ALA A 429 -7.29 5.56 -2.50
N PRO A 430 -6.84 4.59 -3.30
CA PRO A 430 -5.76 3.65 -3.10
C PRO A 430 -4.40 4.08 -3.70
N ALA A 431 -4.20 5.38 -4.00
CA ALA A 431 -2.97 5.87 -4.62
C ALA A 431 -1.71 5.74 -3.73
N ASP A 432 -1.85 5.23 -2.52
CA ASP A 432 -0.76 4.81 -1.64
C ASP A 432 -0.30 3.36 -1.86
N SER A 433 -0.85 2.64 -2.83
CA SER A 433 -0.41 1.30 -3.23
C SER A 433 1.07 1.29 -3.62
N LEU A 434 1.82 0.32 -3.12
CA LEU A 434 3.27 0.21 -3.38
C LEU A 434 3.56 -0.35 -4.77
N ASN A 435 2.74 -1.28 -5.25
CA ASN A 435 2.95 -2.00 -6.50
C ASN A 435 2.26 -1.34 -7.70
N SER A 436 1.23 -0.52 -7.48
CA SER A 436 0.53 0.17 -8.56
C SER A 436 1.36 1.30 -9.14
N LEU A 437 1.16 1.58 -10.42
CA LEU A 437 1.71 2.75 -11.09
C LEU A 437 0.76 3.94 -10.87
N VAL A 438 1.13 4.86 -10.03
CA VAL A 438 0.32 6.06 -9.74
C VAL A 438 0.76 7.20 -10.64
N VAL A 439 -0.21 7.78 -11.34
CA VAL A 439 0.01 8.82 -12.35
C VAL A 439 -0.71 10.10 -11.96
N ASN A 440 -0.03 11.23 -12.03
CA ASN A 440 -0.61 12.56 -11.86
C ASN A 440 -0.49 13.41 -13.11
N ALA A 441 -1.34 14.42 -13.21
CA ALA A 441 -1.35 15.36 -14.29
C ALA A 441 -0.28 16.46 -14.13
N VAL A 442 0.30 16.85 -15.26
CA VAL A 442 1.13 18.05 -15.41
C VAL A 442 0.56 18.95 -16.50
N ASP A 443 0.88 20.25 -16.41
CA ASP A 443 0.58 21.24 -17.43
C ASP A 443 1.57 21.17 -18.62
N MET A 444 1.36 21.97 -19.65
CA MET A 444 2.24 22.03 -20.82
C MET A 444 3.68 22.45 -20.49
N SER A 445 3.91 23.11 -19.35
CA SER A 445 5.25 23.46 -18.88
C SER A 445 5.92 22.35 -18.06
N GLY A 446 5.26 21.21 -17.86
CA GLY A 446 5.74 20.10 -17.04
C GLY A 446 5.60 20.33 -15.54
N LYS A 447 4.86 21.35 -15.12
CA LYS A 447 4.55 21.56 -13.69
C LYS A 447 3.33 20.74 -13.30
N SER A 448 3.29 20.32 -12.04
CA SER A 448 2.13 19.64 -11.46
C SER A 448 0.87 20.48 -11.70
N ALA A 449 -0.17 19.86 -12.23
CA ALA A 449 -1.47 20.50 -12.38
C ALA A 449 -1.97 20.99 -11.00
N SER A 450 -2.74 22.08 -10.99
CA SER A 450 -3.18 22.76 -9.76
C SER A 450 -3.98 21.87 -8.81
N TYR A 451 -4.62 20.85 -9.34
CA TYR A 451 -5.46 19.89 -8.62
C TYR A 451 -4.71 18.63 -8.18
N SER A 452 -3.52 18.36 -8.71
CA SER A 452 -2.77 17.13 -8.42
C SER A 452 -2.27 17.08 -6.98
N ARG A 453 -2.53 15.97 -6.30
CA ARG A 453 -2.03 15.67 -4.94
C ARG A 453 -0.68 14.97 -4.98
N ARG A 454 0.05 14.93 -3.86
CA ARG A 454 1.38 14.32 -3.78
C ARG A 454 1.64 13.67 -2.42
N GLY A 455 2.63 12.74 -2.37
CA GLY A 455 3.09 12.11 -1.13
C GLY A 455 4.04 12.98 -0.32
N PRO A 456 4.65 12.51 0.78
CA PRO A 456 5.00 11.10 0.98
C PRO A 456 3.83 10.21 1.42
N VAL A 457 3.90 8.93 1.01
CA VAL A 457 3.06 7.86 1.53
C VAL A 457 3.68 7.27 2.80
N LEU A 458 4.91 6.80 2.67
CA LEU A 458 5.79 6.49 3.79
C LEU A 458 6.92 7.52 3.83
N SER A 459 7.57 7.69 4.95
CA SER A 459 8.64 8.69 5.11
C SER A 459 9.78 8.60 4.08
N PHE A 460 9.90 7.47 3.38
CA PHE A 460 10.92 7.20 2.36
C PHE A 460 10.33 6.81 1.00
N PHE A 461 9.00 6.79 0.86
CA PHE A 461 8.30 6.35 -0.33
C PHE A 461 7.26 7.38 -0.75
N HIS A 462 7.40 7.87 -1.97
CA HIS A 462 6.59 8.94 -2.52
C HIS A 462 5.69 8.44 -3.66
N LYS A 463 4.53 9.05 -3.80
CA LYS A 463 3.63 8.98 -4.93
C LYS A 463 3.32 10.41 -5.41
N PRO A 464 3.03 10.64 -6.68
CA PRO A 464 2.91 9.65 -7.77
C PRO A 464 4.27 9.07 -8.17
N ASP A 465 4.24 7.97 -8.95
CA ASP A 465 5.46 7.37 -9.53
C ASP A 465 5.92 8.14 -10.75
N ILE A 466 4.95 8.55 -11.58
CA ILE A 466 5.17 9.33 -12.80
C ILE A 466 4.11 10.43 -12.93
N CYS A 467 4.41 11.39 -13.80
CA CYS A 467 3.46 12.40 -14.22
C CYS A 467 3.36 12.37 -15.75
N TYR A 468 2.17 12.66 -16.26
CA TYR A 468 1.95 12.81 -17.70
C TYR A 468 1.10 14.04 -17.96
N TYR A 469 1.09 14.51 -19.21
CA TYR A 469 0.30 15.67 -19.59
C TYR A 469 -1.19 15.36 -19.41
N GLY A 470 -1.84 16.10 -18.55
CA GLY A 470 -3.28 16.05 -18.29
C GLY A 470 -3.94 17.42 -18.39
N GLY A 471 -3.12 18.45 -18.63
CA GLY A 471 -3.54 19.84 -18.66
C GLY A 471 -3.73 20.42 -17.25
N ASP A 472 -4.06 21.71 -17.23
CA ASP A 472 -4.51 22.42 -16.03
C ASP A 472 -5.83 23.09 -16.34
N GLY A 473 -6.94 22.58 -15.84
CA GLY A 473 -8.30 23.05 -16.14
C GLY A 473 -8.56 24.51 -15.81
N THR A 474 -7.65 25.17 -15.06
CA THR A 474 -7.70 26.61 -14.80
C THR A 474 -7.25 27.46 -16.00
N LYS A 475 -6.55 26.84 -16.99
CA LYS A 475 -6.01 27.52 -18.16
C LYS A 475 -6.80 27.10 -19.40
N ALA A 476 -7.39 28.08 -20.10
CA ALA A 476 -8.25 27.84 -21.25
C ALA A 476 -7.57 27.05 -22.41
N GLU A 477 -6.24 27.11 -22.52
CA GLU A 477 -5.45 26.51 -23.57
C GLU A 477 -4.91 25.10 -23.23
N GLU A 478 -5.12 24.61 -22.00
CA GLU A 478 -4.57 23.35 -21.51
C GLU A 478 -5.68 22.35 -21.17
N LYS A 479 -6.48 21.99 -22.18
CA LYS A 479 -7.64 21.12 -22.03
C LYS A 479 -7.44 19.79 -22.73
N ILE A 480 -7.89 18.71 -22.12
CA ILE A 480 -7.93 17.38 -22.75
C ILE A 480 -9.33 17.13 -23.28
N ALA A 481 -9.42 16.77 -24.55
CA ALA A 481 -10.67 16.41 -25.19
C ALA A 481 -10.95 14.91 -24.97
N VAL A 482 -12.19 14.58 -24.60
CA VAL A 482 -12.66 13.22 -24.35
C VAL A 482 -14.04 13.01 -24.98
N CYS A 483 -14.39 11.77 -25.34
CA CYS A 483 -15.75 11.42 -25.74
C CYS A 483 -16.47 10.80 -24.54
N ALA A 484 -17.52 11.45 -24.06
CA ALA A 484 -18.26 11.02 -22.87
C ALA A 484 -19.67 10.48 -23.20
N ASP A 485 -20.22 10.80 -24.34
CA ASP A 485 -21.51 10.31 -24.84
C ASP A 485 -21.60 10.39 -26.38
N GLU A 486 -22.79 10.15 -26.91
CA GLU A 486 -23.07 10.16 -28.35
C GLU A 486 -23.06 11.54 -29.00
N LEU A 487 -23.03 12.62 -28.22
CA LEU A 487 -23.11 14.00 -28.72
C LEU A 487 -21.74 14.55 -29.21
N GLY A 488 -20.64 13.84 -28.93
CA GLY A 488 -19.35 14.22 -29.46
C GLY A 488 -18.21 14.28 -28.46
N LEU A 489 -17.23 15.15 -28.71
CA LEU A 489 -16.08 15.35 -27.85
C LEU A 489 -16.37 16.44 -26.82
N TYR A 490 -15.93 16.20 -25.63
CA TYR A 490 -16.02 17.09 -24.48
C TYR A 490 -14.63 17.51 -24.05
N ILE A 491 -14.53 18.69 -23.46
CA ILE A 491 -13.31 19.11 -22.79
C ILE A 491 -13.42 18.74 -21.32
N TYR A 492 -12.46 18.00 -20.82
CA TYR A 492 -12.33 17.74 -19.40
C TYR A 492 -11.95 19.03 -18.67
N ARG A 493 -12.82 19.53 -17.82
CA ARG A 493 -12.56 20.64 -16.91
C ARG A 493 -12.79 20.19 -15.48
N GLU A 494 -11.83 20.43 -14.64
CA GLU A 494 -12.08 20.38 -13.21
C GLU A 494 -12.92 21.58 -12.78
N HIS A 495 -13.92 21.34 -11.95
CA HIS A 495 -14.87 22.36 -11.53
C HIS A 495 -14.20 23.42 -10.66
N HIS A 496 -14.04 24.61 -11.18
CA HIS A 496 -14.09 25.84 -10.40
C HIS A 496 -15.45 26.48 -10.55
N LEU A 497 -16.40 26.11 -9.68
CA LEU A 497 -17.56 26.94 -9.43
C LEU A 497 -17.09 28.26 -8.80
N ARG A 498 -16.81 29.24 -9.64
CA ARG A 498 -16.93 30.63 -9.23
C ARG A 498 -18.42 30.94 -9.13
N LEU A 499 -18.99 30.82 -7.95
CA LEU A 499 -20.12 31.65 -7.53
C LEU A 499 -19.61 33.10 -7.46
N HIS A 500 -19.47 33.75 -8.60
CA HIS A 500 -19.52 35.19 -8.65
C HIS A 500 -21.02 35.56 -8.49
N GLY A 501 -21.34 35.93 -7.28
CA GLY A 501 -22.60 36.59 -7.02
C GLY A 501 -22.82 37.71 -7.99
N LEU A 502 -23.95 37.64 -8.68
CA LEU A 502 -24.65 38.76 -9.19
C LEU A 502 -24.96 39.69 -8.01
N GLN A 503 -24.13 40.70 -7.82
CA GLN A 503 -24.59 41.99 -7.30
C GLN A 503 -24.85 42.79 -8.55
N GLU A 504 -26.08 42.77 -8.97
CA GLU A 504 -26.65 43.86 -9.76
C GLU A 504 -27.18 44.92 -8.80
N ASN A 505 -26.95 46.15 -9.21
CA ASN A 505 -27.39 47.44 -8.68
C ASN A 505 -28.81 47.50 -8.09
#